data_440595f1d717e9d7b2329f45ad227a84
#
_entry.id   440595f1d717e9d7b2329f45ad227a84
#
_cell.length_a   1.000
_cell.length_b   1.000
_cell.length_c   1.000
_cell.angle_alpha   90.00
_cell.angle_beta   90.00
_cell.angle_gamma   90.00
#
_symmetry.space_group_name_H-M   'P 1'
#
loop_
_entity.id
_entity.type
_entity.pdbx_description
1 polymer ?
#
loop_
_entity_poly.entity_id
_entity_poly.type
_entity_poly.pdbx_seq_one_letter_code
_entity_poly.pdbx_strand_id
1 'polypeptide(L)'
;PSWMKHNQHYASRSTQKMARELAKTLQAGESTYMTKVVDNGLPEDREGAEGTDMFICEPEYFSAYALYFSKFIDAYRKEGINISMVMPQNEFNSAQIFPSCCWTAAGLAEFVGNYLGPAMEEKGIEVMFGTMERPNAALVDTLLNDPESSKYIRGVGFQWAGKGAIASIHQRYPALKLYQTEQECGDGKNTWDAALYAWQLMQHYLNNGTSAYLYWNISLEDGGISRWGWAQNSLVVVDAERKSYRYTPEYYIMKHVSHYVQPGAFKLAADGDAKGLLAFVNPDQSIVVVVSNESAEPKVYPFSVDGQVYAPQLAPRSINTFLWR
;
A
#
# COMPACT_ATOMS: atom_id res chain seq x y z
N PRO A 1 9.91 -16.75 2.85
CA PRO A 1 11.27 -17.33 3.05
C PRO A 1 11.88 -17.74 1.72
N SER A 2 13.23 -17.58 1.56
CA SER A 2 13.90 -17.85 0.30
C SER A 2 13.90 -19.33 -0.11
N TRP A 3 13.83 -20.23 0.86
CA TRP A 3 13.72 -21.68 0.59
C TRP A 3 12.37 -22.10 -0.04
N MET A 4 11.39 -21.20 -0.07
CA MET A 4 10.09 -21.43 -0.75
C MET A 4 10.07 -20.92 -2.20
N LYS A 5 11.21 -20.45 -2.74
CA LYS A 5 11.29 -19.86 -4.08
C LYS A 5 12.19 -20.65 -5.02
N HIS A 6 11.91 -20.57 -6.31
CA HIS A 6 12.71 -21.18 -7.35
C HIS A 6 14.07 -20.51 -7.57
N ASN A 7 14.27 -19.27 -7.15
CA ASN A 7 15.56 -18.61 -7.25
C ASN A 7 16.34 -18.66 -5.93
N GLN A 8 17.66 -18.73 -6.04
CA GLN A 8 18.57 -18.75 -4.89
C GLN A 8 18.83 -17.40 -4.26
N HIS A 9 18.12 -16.38 -4.68
CA HIS A 9 18.25 -15.04 -4.14
C HIS A 9 16.97 -14.61 -3.42
N TYR A 10 17.10 -13.70 -2.44
CA TYR A 10 15.94 -13.16 -1.72
C TYR A 10 15.02 -12.30 -2.59
N ALA A 11 15.53 -11.69 -3.67
CA ALA A 11 14.77 -10.89 -4.61
C ALA A 11 14.23 -11.73 -5.77
N SER A 12 13.10 -11.36 -6.35
CA SER A 12 12.54 -12.04 -7.53
C SER A 12 13.34 -11.79 -8.79
N ARG A 13 13.82 -10.55 -8.94
CA ARG A 13 14.57 -10.08 -10.11
C ARG A 13 16.05 -10.02 -9.83
N SER A 14 16.58 -10.99 -9.20
CA SER A 14 17.99 -10.97 -8.96
C SER A 14 18.66 -11.92 -9.90
N THR A 15 19.24 -11.33 -10.82
CA THR A 15 20.50 -11.88 -11.25
C THR A 15 21.59 -11.29 -10.35
N GLN A 16 22.58 -12.09 -10.06
CA GLN A 16 23.84 -11.59 -9.52
C GLN A 16 24.37 -10.39 -10.35
N LYS A 17 24.02 -10.30 -11.62
CA LYS A 17 24.35 -9.18 -12.51
C LYS A 17 23.65 -7.89 -12.09
N MET A 18 22.34 -7.89 -11.86
CA MET A 18 21.63 -6.69 -11.40
C MET A 18 22.06 -6.25 -10.00
N ALA A 19 22.25 -7.20 -9.09
CA ALA A 19 22.78 -6.90 -7.78
C ALA A 19 24.17 -6.25 -7.87
N ARG A 20 25.04 -6.72 -8.76
CA ARG A 20 26.36 -6.12 -9.01
C ARG A 20 26.28 -4.74 -9.66
N GLU A 21 25.34 -4.52 -10.57
CA GLU A 21 25.14 -3.22 -11.20
C GLU A 21 24.60 -2.19 -10.19
N LEU A 22 23.64 -2.59 -9.38
CA LEU A 22 23.13 -1.75 -8.32
C LEU A 22 24.18 -1.48 -7.24
N ALA A 23 24.98 -2.50 -6.87
CA ALA A 23 26.08 -2.37 -5.93
C ALA A 23 27.15 -1.35 -6.37
N LYS A 24 27.30 -1.08 -7.66
CA LYS A 24 28.21 -0.02 -8.16
C LYS A 24 27.68 1.39 -7.90
N THR A 25 26.38 1.54 -7.71
CA THR A 25 25.74 2.82 -7.41
C THR A 25 25.58 3.07 -5.92
N LEU A 26 25.79 2.05 -5.08
CA LEU A 26 25.68 2.10 -3.64
C LEU A 26 27.06 2.33 -3.00
N GLN A 27 27.07 2.85 -1.79
CA GLN A 27 28.30 2.96 -1.00
C GLN A 27 28.82 1.57 -0.59
N ALA A 28 30.14 1.42 -0.44
CA ALA A 28 30.83 0.14 -0.34
C ALA A 28 30.38 -0.85 0.76
N GLY A 29 29.66 -0.40 1.79
CA GLY A 29 29.15 -1.26 2.87
C GLY A 29 27.86 -2.01 2.57
N GLU A 30 27.11 -1.61 1.54
CA GLU A 30 25.77 -2.13 1.24
C GLU A 30 25.79 -3.17 0.10
N SER A 31 26.84 -3.18 -0.70
CA SER A 31 26.97 -4.04 -1.86
C SER A 31 26.98 -5.54 -1.54
N THR A 32 27.52 -5.95 -0.42
CA THR A 32 27.61 -7.34 -0.01
C THR A 32 26.26 -7.95 0.36
N TYR A 33 25.34 -7.14 0.88
CA TYR A 33 23.99 -7.61 1.19
C TYR A 33 23.19 -7.90 -0.07
N MET A 34 23.31 -7.06 -1.09
CA MET A 34 22.60 -7.20 -2.37
C MET A 34 23.09 -8.36 -3.24
N THR A 35 24.31 -8.84 -3.02
CA THR A 35 24.91 -9.96 -3.76
C THR A 35 24.77 -11.31 -3.04
N LYS A 36 24.17 -11.34 -1.86
CA LYS A 36 24.04 -12.55 -1.07
C LYS A 36 23.07 -13.53 -1.74
N VAL A 37 23.59 -14.68 -2.10
CA VAL A 37 22.82 -15.84 -2.57
C VAL A 37 22.38 -16.67 -1.38
N VAL A 38 21.16 -17.18 -1.41
CA VAL A 38 20.62 -18.09 -0.40
C VAL A 38 20.40 -19.45 -1.08
N ASP A 39 21.11 -20.47 -0.63
CA ASP A 39 20.89 -21.82 -1.08
C ASP A 39 19.50 -22.30 -0.61
N ASN A 40 18.64 -22.64 -1.56
CA ASN A 40 17.30 -23.17 -1.31
C ASN A 40 17.22 -24.67 -1.62
N GLY A 41 18.35 -25.32 -1.86
CA GLY A 41 18.44 -26.75 -2.16
C GLY A 41 17.95 -27.14 -3.56
N LEU A 42 17.59 -26.18 -4.41
CA LEU A 42 17.15 -26.45 -5.77
C LEU A 42 18.32 -26.45 -6.76
N PRO A 43 18.27 -27.31 -7.80
CA PRO A 43 19.38 -27.45 -8.77
C PRO A 43 19.53 -26.24 -9.70
N GLU A 44 18.48 -25.44 -9.85
CA GLU A 44 18.44 -24.29 -10.76
C GLU A 44 18.12 -23.00 -10.03
N ASP A 45 18.85 -21.95 -10.39
CA ASP A 45 18.53 -20.57 -10.02
C ASP A 45 17.73 -19.92 -11.14
N ARG A 46 16.44 -19.67 -10.90
CA ARG A 46 15.56 -19.04 -11.87
C ARG A 46 15.46 -17.54 -11.60
N GLU A 47 15.60 -16.78 -12.65
CA GLU A 47 15.28 -15.35 -12.59
C GLU A 47 13.76 -15.16 -12.61
N GLY A 48 13.23 -14.39 -11.66
CA GLY A 48 11.81 -14.08 -11.59
C GLY A 48 11.42 -13.05 -12.62
N ALA A 49 10.29 -13.27 -13.25
CA ALA A 49 9.66 -12.33 -14.16
C ALA A 49 8.22 -12.05 -13.74
N GLU A 50 7.72 -10.87 -14.08
CA GLU A 50 6.31 -10.52 -13.88
C GLU A 50 5.42 -11.51 -14.65
N GLY A 51 4.35 -11.99 -13.99
CA GLY A 51 3.46 -13.00 -14.56
C GLY A 51 3.95 -14.44 -14.48
N THR A 52 4.99 -14.71 -13.69
CA THR A 52 5.48 -16.07 -13.42
C THR A 52 5.42 -16.38 -11.92
N ASP A 53 5.23 -17.66 -11.57
CA ASP A 53 5.33 -18.12 -10.19
C ASP A 53 6.80 -18.34 -9.83
N MET A 54 7.31 -17.52 -8.92
CA MET A 54 8.61 -17.71 -8.29
C MET A 54 8.49 -18.47 -6.98
N PHE A 55 7.32 -18.52 -6.40
CA PHE A 55 7.01 -19.42 -5.30
C PHE A 55 6.97 -20.88 -5.82
N ILE A 56 7.38 -21.84 -5.01
CA ILE A 56 7.29 -23.26 -5.33
C ILE A 56 5.84 -23.68 -5.08
N CYS A 57 5.05 -23.75 -6.15
CA CYS A 57 3.60 -24.05 -6.10
C CYS A 57 3.38 -25.57 -5.95
N GLU A 58 3.80 -26.12 -4.82
CA GLU A 58 3.63 -27.50 -4.43
C GLU A 58 2.88 -27.60 -3.08
N PRO A 59 2.09 -28.66 -2.84
CA PRO A 59 1.23 -28.76 -1.65
C PRO A 59 1.95 -28.56 -0.31
N GLU A 60 3.14 -29.09 -0.16
CA GLU A 60 3.93 -28.93 1.08
C GLU A 60 4.41 -27.50 1.31
N TYR A 61 4.77 -26.77 0.25
CA TYR A 61 5.17 -25.37 0.35
C TYR A 61 3.99 -24.47 0.63
N PHE A 62 2.86 -24.69 -0.02
CA PHE A 62 1.60 -23.98 0.28
C PHE A 62 1.16 -24.22 1.72
N SER A 63 1.17 -25.46 2.19
CA SER A 63 0.84 -25.81 3.57
C SER A 63 1.77 -25.14 4.57
N ALA A 64 3.08 -25.15 4.31
CA ALA A 64 4.07 -24.50 5.14
C ALA A 64 3.90 -22.99 5.18
N TYR A 65 3.52 -22.35 4.06
CA TYR A 65 3.30 -20.92 3.98
C TYR A 65 2.01 -20.49 4.69
N ALA A 66 0.93 -21.22 4.55
CA ALA A 66 -0.30 -21.02 5.32
C ALA A 66 -0.07 -21.17 6.82
N LEU A 67 0.72 -22.18 7.23
CA LEU A 67 1.13 -22.34 8.63
C LEU A 67 1.99 -21.17 9.13
N TYR A 68 2.83 -20.58 8.29
CA TYR A 68 3.61 -19.39 8.64
C TYR A 68 2.69 -18.20 8.98
N PHE A 69 1.66 -17.93 8.17
CA PHE A 69 0.64 -16.91 8.49
C PHE A 69 -0.08 -17.22 9.80
N SER A 70 -0.49 -18.47 10.00
CA SER A 70 -1.17 -18.89 11.23
C SER A 70 -0.31 -18.65 12.46
N LYS A 71 0.97 -19.03 12.42
CA LYS A 71 1.92 -18.81 13.54
C LYS A 71 2.18 -17.32 13.78
N PHE A 72 2.27 -16.51 12.73
CA PHE A 72 2.42 -15.07 12.85
C PHE A 72 1.23 -14.44 13.58
N ILE A 73 0.01 -14.77 13.18
CA ILE A 73 -1.21 -14.28 13.82
C ILE A 73 -1.28 -14.70 15.30
N ASP A 74 -0.98 -15.96 15.59
CA ASP A 74 -1.01 -16.46 16.97
C ASP A 74 0.06 -15.79 17.86
N ALA A 75 1.23 -15.50 17.29
CA ALA A 75 2.29 -14.77 18.03
C ALA A 75 1.85 -13.34 18.36
N TYR A 76 1.30 -12.61 17.41
CA TYR A 76 0.79 -11.24 17.65
C TYR A 76 -0.40 -11.21 18.61
N ARG A 77 -1.31 -12.19 18.52
CA ARG A 77 -2.44 -12.32 19.44
C ARG A 77 -1.98 -12.53 20.89
N LYS A 78 -0.89 -13.25 21.12
CA LYS A 78 -0.29 -13.43 22.47
C LYS A 78 0.23 -12.11 23.06
N GLU A 79 0.66 -11.18 22.21
CA GLU A 79 1.09 -9.83 22.59
C GLU A 79 -0.08 -8.83 22.69
N GLY A 80 -1.34 -9.30 22.58
CA GLY A 80 -2.53 -8.46 22.65
C GLY A 80 -2.83 -7.69 21.36
N ILE A 81 -2.16 -8.02 20.26
CA ILE A 81 -2.37 -7.38 18.95
C ILE A 81 -3.23 -8.30 18.09
N ASN A 82 -4.44 -7.85 17.79
CA ASN A 82 -5.37 -8.59 16.94
C ASN A 82 -5.20 -8.21 15.47
N ILE A 83 -4.73 -9.17 14.68
CA ILE A 83 -4.70 -9.04 13.22
C ILE A 83 -6.09 -9.37 12.69
N SER A 84 -6.65 -8.54 11.84
CA SER A 84 -7.99 -8.72 11.27
C SER A 84 -7.98 -9.21 9.82
N MET A 85 -6.88 -8.98 9.09
CA MET A 85 -6.76 -9.38 7.70
C MET A 85 -5.31 -9.64 7.31
N VAL A 86 -5.14 -10.43 6.24
CA VAL A 86 -3.84 -10.69 5.61
C VAL A 86 -3.93 -10.51 4.10
N MET A 87 -2.79 -10.17 3.50
CA MET A 87 -2.56 -10.16 2.05
C MET A 87 -1.41 -11.13 1.76
N PRO A 88 -1.58 -12.08 0.82
CA PRO A 88 -0.66 -13.20 0.70
C PRO A 88 0.75 -12.82 0.27
N GLN A 89 0.92 -11.75 -0.54
CA GLN A 89 2.22 -11.37 -1.05
C GLN A 89 2.32 -9.87 -1.32
N ASN A 90 3.36 -9.22 -0.79
CA ASN A 90 3.70 -7.85 -1.15
C ASN A 90 4.13 -7.78 -2.61
N GLU A 91 3.49 -6.91 -3.40
CA GLU A 91 3.83 -6.63 -4.80
C GLU A 91 3.96 -7.91 -5.66
N PHE A 92 3.01 -8.83 -5.53
CA PHE A 92 3.07 -10.16 -6.15
C PHE A 92 3.29 -10.14 -7.67
N ASN A 93 2.91 -9.07 -8.35
CA ASN A 93 2.98 -8.91 -9.80
C ASN A 93 4.10 -7.96 -10.25
N SER A 94 5.08 -7.71 -9.38
CA SER A 94 6.25 -6.88 -9.65
C SER A 94 7.55 -7.62 -9.30
N ALA A 95 8.42 -7.79 -10.29
CA ALA A 95 9.72 -8.43 -10.11
C ALA A 95 10.72 -7.41 -9.55
N GLN A 96 10.95 -7.43 -8.24
CA GLN A 96 11.78 -6.47 -7.54
C GLN A 96 13.18 -6.99 -7.21
N ILE A 97 14.09 -6.04 -6.94
CA ILE A 97 15.48 -6.30 -6.53
C ILE A 97 15.69 -6.38 -5.02
N PHE A 98 14.66 -6.05 -4.23
CA PHE A 98 14.61 -6.25 -2.77
C PHE A 98 13.87 -7.57 -2.45
N PRO A 99 13.78 -8.02 -1.19
CA PRO A 99 13.08 -9.26 -0.83
C PRO A 99 11.66 -9.29 -1.40
N SER A 100 11.42 -10.17 -2.37
CA SER A 100 10.19 -10.24 -3.15
C SER A 100 9.94 -11.65 -3.69
N CYS A 101 8.72 -11.90 -4.14
CA CYS A 101 8.35 -13.15 -4.77
C CYS A 101 7.21 -12.88 -5.77
N CYS A 102 7.50 -13.07 -7.07
CA CYS A 102 6.45 -13.00 -8.07
C CYS A 102 5.51 -14.20 -8.00
N TRP A 103 4.24 -13.94 -8.28
CA TRP A 103 3.21 -14.95 -8.40
C TRP A 103 2.32 -14.65 -9.60
N THR A 104 1.75 -15.69 -10.17
CA THR A 104 0.60 -15.56 -11.05
C THR A 104 -0.68 -15.40 -10.22
N ALA A 105 -1.73 -14.86 -10.83
CA ALA A 105 -3.05 -14.85 -10.19
C ALA A 105 -3.60 -16.27 -10.00
N ALA A 106 -3.26 -17.20 -10.89
CA ALA A 106 -3.65 -18.61 -10.75
C ALA A 106 -2.95 -19.29 -9.56
N GLY A 107 -1.63 -19.10 -9.39
CA GLY A 107 -0.91 -19.62 -8.24
C GLY A 107 -1.42 -19.06 -6.92
N LEU A 108 -1.77 -17.76 -6.88
CA LEU A 108 -2.41 -17.16 -5.71
C LEU A 108 -3.83 -17.67 -5.48
N ALA A 109 -4.61 -17.94 -6.54
CA ALA A 109 -5.95 -18.51 -6.41
C ALA A 109 -5.87 -19.91 -5.78
N GLU A 110 -4.97 -20.76 -6.24
CA GLU A 110 -4.74 -22.08 -5.66
C GLU A 110 -4.31 -22.00 -4.19
N PHE A 111 -3.35 -21.12 -3.88
CA PHE A 111 -2.88 -20.93 -2.50
C PHE A 111 -4.00 -20.42 -1.58
N VAL A 112 -4.74 -19.41 -2.02
CA VAL A 112 -5.84 -18.84 -1.22
C VAL A 112 -6.98 -19.83 -1.08
N GLY A 113 -7.40 -20.48 -2.17
CA GLY A 113 -8.57 -21.36 -2.18
C GLY A 113 -8.40 -22.62 -1.33
N ASN A 114 -7.21 -23.23 -1.39
CA ASN A 114 -7.01 -24.55 -0.81
C ASN A 114 -6.18 -24.58 0.49
N TYR A 115 -5.45 -23.48 0.82
CA TYR A 115 -4.54 -23.48 1.96
C TYR A 115 -4.71 -22.26 2.87
N LEU A 116 -4.50 -21.05 2.36
CA LEU A 116 -4.54 -19.84 3.19
C LEU A 116 -5.97 -19.50 3.64
N GLY A 117 -6.94 -19.53 2.72
CA GLY A 117 -8.32 -19.19 3.00
C GLY A 117 -8.92 -20.01 4.13
N PRO A 118 -8.91 -21.37 4.05
CA PRO A 118 -9.37 -22.22 5.13
C PRO A 118 -8.67 -21.94 6.46
N ALA A 119 -7.35 -21.78 6.46
CA ALA A 119 -6.57 -21.52 7.67
C ALA A 119 -6.90 -20.16 8.32
N MET A 120 -7.21 -19.15 7.50
CA MET A 120 -7.59 -17.81 7.98
C MET A 120 -9.05 -17.77 8.44
N GLU A 121 -9.94 -18.46 7.75
CA GLU A 121 -11.35 -18.59 8.15
C GLU A 121 -11.47 -19.22 9.54
N GLU A 122 -10.74 -20.30 9.83
CA GLU A 122 -10.68 -20.93 11.17
C GLU A 122 -10.27 -19.94 12.27
N LYS A 123 -9.46 -18.94 11.94
CA LYS A 123 -8.98 -17.92 12.88
C LYS A 123 -9.84 -16.65 12.90
N GLY A 124 -10.84 -16.54 12.03
CA GLY A 124 -11.64 -15.32 11.87
C GLY A 124 -10.88 -14.18 11.22
N ILE A 125 -9.91 -14.47 10.34
CA ILE A 125 -9.06 -13.50 9.65
C ILE A 125 -9.50 -13.38 8.20
N GLU A 126 -9.68 -12.15 7.73
CA GLU A 126 -10.02 -11.88 6.32
C GLU A 126 -8.81 -12.06 5.42
N VAL A 127 -9.03 -12.56 4.21
CA VAL A 127 -8.01 -12.59 3.15
C VAL A 127 -8.36 -11.55 2.09
N MET A 128 -7.41 -10.70 1.77
CA MET A 128 -7.49 -9.75 0.66
C MET A 128 -6.50 -10.11 -0.42
N PHE A 129 -6.89 -9.94 -1.68
CA PHE A 129 -5.98 -10.14 -2.81
C PHE A 129 -4.96 -9.01 -2.93
N GLY A 130 -3.72 -9.32 -3.09
CA GLY A 130 -2.68 -8.31 -3.27
C GLY A 130 -1.39 -8.63 -2.51
N THR A 131 -0.49 -7.67 -2.50
CA THR A 131 -0.75 -6.26 -2.93
C THR A 131 -0.40 -6.06 -4.39
N MET A 132 -1.25 -5.38 -5.13
CA MET A 132 -1.07 -5.14 -6.56
C MET A 132 -0.21 -3.90 -6.80
N GLU A 133 0.92 -4.07 -7.48
CA GLU A 133 1.83 -2.97 -7.82
C GLU A 133 1.75 -2.60 -9.32
N ARG A 134 1.58 -3.56 -10.24
CA ARG A 134 1.29 -3.29 -11.66
C ARG A 134 -0.22 -3.26 -11.91
N PRO A 135 -0.76 -2.25 -12.62
CA PRO A 135 -2.20 -2.08 -12.79
C PRO A 135 -2.76 -3.11 -13.77
N ASN A 136 -3.39 -4.15 -13.23
CA ASN A 136 -4.07 -5.16 -14.05
C ASN A 136 -5.33 -5.69 -13.33
N ALA A 137 -6.48 -5.12 -13.67
CA ALA A 137 -7.74 -5.50 -13.07
C ALA A 137 -8.18 -6.94 -13.41
N ALA A 138 -7.71 -7.52 -14.52
CA ALA A 138 -8.05 -8.89 -14.91
C ALA A 138 -7.48 -9.94 -13.94
N LEU A 139 -6.43 -9.60 -13.18
CA LEU A 139 -5.90 -10.50 -12.15
C LEU A 139 -6.91 -10.74 -11.02
N VAL A 140 -7.76 -9.75 -10.71
CA VAL A 140 -8.84 -9.90 -9.73
C VAL A 140 -9.91 -10.85 -10.26
N ASP A 141 -10.23 -10.77 -11.56
CA ASP A 141 -11.21 -11.66 -12.20
C ASP A 141 -10.78 -13.13 -12.06
N THR A 142 -9.47 -13.41 -12.16
CA THR A 142 -8.95 -14.78 -12.03
C THR A 142 -9.30 -15.38 -10.66
N LEU A 143 -9.11 -14.64 -9.56
CA LEU A 143 -9.40 -15.14 -8.22
C LEU A 143 -10.91 -15.21 -7.93
N LEU A 144 -11.68 -14.22 -8.43
CA LEU A 144 -13.11 -14.17 -8.16
C LEU A 144 -13.92 -15.15 -9.03
N ASN A 145 -13.41 -15.56 -10.19
CA ASN A 145 -14.00 -16.59 -11.02
C ASN A 145 -13.59 -18.02 -10.61
N ASP A 146 -12.55 -18.15 -9.81
CA ASP A 146 -12.18 -19.45 -9.25
C ASP A 146 -13.10 -19.77 -8.06
N PRO A 147 -13.80 -20.93 -8.07
CA PRO A 147 -14.82 -21.26 -7.07
C PRO A 147 -14.24 -21.50 -5.66
N GLU A 148 -12.98 -21.85 -5.56
CA GLU A 148 -12.35 -22.09 -4.25
C GLU A 148 -11.80 -20.80 -3.64
N SER A 149 -11.06 -19.99 -4.38
CA SER A 149 -10.48 -18.74 -3.85
C SER A 149 -11.52 -17.64 -3.64
N SER A 150 -12.55 -17.55 -4.47
CA SER A 150 -13.61 -16.52 -4.36
C SER A 150 -14.36 -16.55 -3.03
N LYS A 151 -14.43 -17.71 -2.36
CA LYS A 151 -15.06 -17.87 -1.03
C LYS A 151 -14.38 -17.03 0.04
N TYR A 152 -13.09 -16.78 -0.10
CA TYR A 152 -12.24 -16.16 0.93
C TYR A 152 -11.85 -14.72 0.64
N ILE A 153 -11.84 -14.29 -0.62
CA ILE A 153 -11.42 -12.93 -0.98
C ILE A 153 -12.45 -11.91 -0.52
N ARG A 154 -12.03 -10.97 0.34
CA ARG A 154 -12.85 -9.89 0.88
C ARG A 154 -12.50 -8.52 0.34
N GLY A 155 -11.38 -8.39 -0.37
CA GLY A 155 -10.94 -7.12 -0.91
C GLY A 155 -9.65 -7.21 -1.70
N VAL A 156 -9.12 -6.03 -2.08
CA VAL A 156 -7.88 -5.90 -2.85
C VAL A 156 -7.00 -4.82 -2.24
N GLY A 157 -5.70 -5.10 -2.13
CA GLY A 157 -4.68 -4.13 -1.73
C GLY A 157 -3.89 -3.60 -2.93
N PHE A 158 -3.64 -2.28 -2.94
CA PHE A 158 -2.95 -1.59 -4.03
C PHE A 158 -1.73 -0.84 -3.52
N GLN A 159 -0.71 -0.81 -4.36
CA GLN A 159 0.53 -0.04 -4.15
C GLN A 159 0.96 0.61 -5.45
N TRP A 160 1.71 1.70 -5.37
CA TRP A 160 2.39 2.34 -6.50
C TRP A 160 1.53 2.46 -7.78
N ALA A 161 2.01 1.87 -8.89
CA ALA A 161 1.30 1.92 -10.18
C ALA A 161 -0.03 1.16 -10.15
N GLY A 162 -0.24 0.25 -9.21
CA GLY A 162 -1.50 -0.49 -9.00
C GLY A 162 -2.73 0.41 -8.87
N LYS A 163 -2.52 1.68 -8.45
CA LYS A 163 -3.57 2.72 -8.45
C LYS A 163 -4.34 2.84 -9.77
N GLY A 164 -3.70 2.52 -10.89
CA GLY A 164 -4.32 2.59 -12.21
C GLY A 164 -5.45 1.58 -12.45
N ALA A 165 -5.52 0.50 -11.65
CA ALA A 165 -6.56 -0.51 -11.77
C ALA A 165 -7.77 -0.26 -10.86
N ILE A 166 -7.66 0.62 -9.86
CA ILE A 166 -8.65 0.72 -8.77
C ILE A 166 -10.03 1.13 -9.24
N ALA A 167 -10.14 2.10 -10.15
CA ALA A 167 -11.44 2.57 -10.65
C ALA A 167 -12.22 1.45 -11.36
N SER A 168 -11.55 0.68 -12.22
CA SER A 168 -12.14 -0.45 -12.91
C SER A 168 -12.57 -1.57 -11.96
N ILE A 169 -11.76 -1.85 -10.93
CA ILE A 169 -12.09 -2.87 -9.94
C ILE A 169 -13.27 -2.42 -9.08
N HIS A 170 -13.28 -1.18 -8.61
CA HIS A 170 -14.40 -0.63 -7.85
C HIS A 170 -15.71 -0.67 -8.63
N GLN A 171 -15.68 -0.30 -9.91
CA GLN A 171 -16.86 -0.32 -10.77
C GLN A 171 -17.42 -1.76 -10.95
N ARG A 172 -16.53 -2.73 -11.16
CA ARG A 172 -16.92 -4.13 -11.41
C ARG A 172 -17.30 -4.90 -10.15
N TYR A 173 -16.65 -4.58 -9.03
CA TYR A 173 -16.79 -5.29 -7.77
C TYR A 173 -17.00 -4.31 -6.60
N PRO A 174 -18.13 -3.58 -6.57
CA PRO A 174 -18.35 -2.50 -5.58
C PRO A 174 -18.45 -3.00 -4.13
N ALA A 175 -18.65 -4.30 -3.91
CA ALA A 175 -18.71 -4.91 -2.59
C ALA A 175 -17.33 -5.27 -2.01
N LEU A 176 -16.27 -5.26 -2.81
CA LEU A 176 -14.91 -5.53 -2.32
C LEU A 176 -14.38 -4.36 -1.51
N LYS A 177 -13.72 -4.67 -0.40
CA LYS A 177 -12.90 -3.70 0.33
C LYS A 177 -11.68 -3.34 -0.50
N LEU A 178 -11.39 -2.05 -0.67
CA LEU A 178 -10.22 -1.59 -1.41
C LEU A 178 -9.30 -0.82 -0.46
N TYR A 179 -8.04 -1.22 -0.38
CA TYR A 179 -7.05 -0.58 0.47
C TYR A 179 -5.86 -0.11 -0.35
N GLN A 180 -5.49 1.14 -0.18
CA GLN A 180 -4.15 1.59 -0.53
C GLN A 180 -3.23 1.21 0.64
N THR A 181 -2.30 0.30 0.40
CA THR A 181 -1.49 -0.33 1.45
C THR A 181 -0.07 0.20 1.54
N GLU A 182 0.38 0.92 0.51
CA GLU A 182 1.70 1.55 0.48
C GLU A 182 1.73 2.71 -0.50
N GLN A 183 1.99 3.92 0.02
CA GLN A 183 2.19 5.09 -0.82
C GLN A 183 3.58 5.08 -1.46
N GLU A 184 3.71 5.73 -2.61
CA GLU A 184 4.99 6.00 -3.27
C GLU A 184 5.89 6.85 -2.36
N CYS A 185 7.13 6.41 -2.18
CA CYS A 185 7.99 6.86 -1.09
C CYS A 185 8.72 8.21 -1.34
N GLY A 186 8.56 8.84 -2.50
CA GLY A 186 9.20 10.13 -2.81
C GLY A 186 10.71 10.07 -3.00
N ASP A 187 11.39 11.20 -2.77
CA ASP A 187 12.81 11.43 -3.08
C ASP A 187 13.68 11.84 -1.86
N GLY A 188 13.14 11.73 -0.65
CA GLY A 188 13.83 12.07 0.59
C GLY A 188 13.83 13.54 0.96
N LYS A 189 13.29 14.44 0.12
CA LYS A 189 13.34 15.88 0.37
C LYS A 189 12.19 16.42 1.18
N ASN A 190 11.09 15.68 1.28
CA ASN A 190 9.88 16.08 2.00
C ASN A 190 9.40 17.51 1.64
N THR A 191 9.31 17.80 0.34
CA THR A 191 8.91 19.12 -0.16
C THR A 191 7.38 19.30 -0.11
N TRP A 192 6.94 20.55 -0.24
CA TRP A 192 5.51 20.82 -0.42
C TRP A 192 4.93 20.12 -1.67
N ASP A 193 5.69 20.04 -2.75
CA ASP A 193 5.22 19.41 -3.99
C ASP A 193 5.06 17.88 -3.80
N ALA A 194 5.92 17.24 -3.00
CA ALA A 194 5.75 15.84 -2.61
C ALA A 194 4.49 15.64 -1.73
N ALA A 195 4.25 16.55 -0.79
CA ALA A 195 3.04 16.53 0.03
C ALA A 195 1.78 16.73 -0.82
N LEU A 196 1.82 17.64 -1.77
CA LEU A 196 0.72 17.85 -2.71
C LEU A 196 0.44 16.63 -3.56
N TYR A 197 1.49 15.95 -4.03
CA TYR A 197 1.35 14.66 -4.72
C TYR A 197 0.70 13.60 -3.82
N ALA A 198 1.10 13.51 -2.55
CA ALA A 198 0.45 12.62 -1.57
C ALA A 198 -1.05 12.94 -1.41
N TRP A 199 -1.41 14.23 -1.40
CA TRP A 199 -2.81 14.67 -1.37
C TRP A 199 -3.58 14.22 -2.62
N GLN A 200 -3.00 14.39 -3.80
CA GLN A 200 -3.60 13.96 -5.07
C GLN A 200 -3.78 12.44 -5.13
N LEU A 201 -2.80 11.66 -4.65
CA LEU A 201 -2.93 10.21 -4.49
C LEU A 201 -4.07 9.83 -3.55
N MET A 202 -4.15 10.48 -2.38
CA MET A 202 -5.22 10.23 -1.41
C MET A 202 -6.60 10.51 -2.03
N GLN A 203 -6.75 11.62 -2.76
CA GLN A 203 -7.98 11.91 -3.50
C GLN A 203 -8.30 10.85 -4.54
N HIS A 204 -7.30 10.42 -5.31
CA HIS A 204 -7.49 9.36 -6.32
C HIS A 204 -8.02 8.08 -5.67
N TYR A 205 -7.39 7.61 -4.61
CA TYR A 205 -7.78 6.39 -3.93
C TYR A 205 -9.15 6.50 -3.26
N LEU A 206 -9.38 7.52 -2.47
CA LEU A 206 -10.64 7.70 -1.74
C LEU A 206 -11.83 7.98 -2.67
N ASN A 207 -11.61 8.66 -3.80
CA ASN A 207 -12.65 8.85 -4.80
C ASN A 207 -13.00 7.59 -5.59
N ASN A 208 -12.14 6.57 -5.54
CA ASN A 208 -12.36 5.27 -6.19
C ASN A 208 -12.66 4.14 -5.17
N GLY A 209 -13.28 4.47 -4.04
CA GLY A 209 -13.83 3.48 -3.10
C GLY A 209 -12.86 2.88 -2.10
N THR A 210 -11.64 3.43 -1.99
CA THR A 210 -10.68 2.98 -0.97
C THR A 210 -11.17 3.35 0.42
N SER A 211 -11.14 2.40 1.33
CA SER A 211 -11.55 2.55 2.73
C SER A 211 -10.37 2.60 3.72
N ALA A 212 -9.13 2.44 3.26
CA ALA A 212 -7.91 2.66 4.05
C ALA A 212 -6.78 3.21 3.17
N TYR A 213 -6.00 4.12 3.74
CA TYR A 213 -4.85 4.75 3.08
C TYR A 213 -3.65 4.76 4.03
N LEU A 214 -2.56 4.11 3.64
CA LEU A 214 -1.34 3.95 4.43
C LEU A 214 -0.18 4.69 3.81
N TYR A 215 0.45 5.58 4.60
CA TYR A 215 1.63 6.30 4.16
C TYR A 215 2.91 5.47 4.36
N TRP A 216 3.81 5.49 3.43
CA TRP A 216 5.15 4.90 3.47
C TRP A 216 6.22 5.99 3.41
N ASN A 217 6.98 6.32 4.46
CA ASN A 217 7.22 5.74 5.77
C ASN A 217 6.72 6.65 6.93
N ILE A 218 6.58 6.11 8.14
CA ILE A 218 6.22 6.93 9.31
C ILE A 218 7.38 7.82 9.75
N SER A 219 8.57 7.24 9.97
CA SER A 219 9.74 7.99 10.44
C SER A 219 11.04 7.49 9.83
N LEU A 220 11.88 8.42 9.37
CA LEU A 220 13.21 8.14 8.82
C LEU A 220 14.19 9.23 9.30
N GLU A 221 15.48 8.97 9.19
CA GLU A 221 16.51 9.99 9.29
C GLU A 221 16.46 10.96 8.10
N ASP A 222 17.17 12.08 8.19
CA ASP A 222 17.18 13.08 7.12
C ASP A 222 17.68 12.48 5.79
N GLY A 223 17.00 12.81 4.70
CA GLY A 223 17.22 12.20 3.38
C GLY A 223 16.65 10.80 3.20
N GLY A 224 16.29 10.09 4.28
CA GLY A 224 15.59 8.81 4.26
C GLY A 224 16.25 7.72 3.43
N ILE A 225 17.58 7.65 3.43
CA ILE A 225 18.31 6.68 2.60
C ILE A 225 18.02 5.27 3.08
N SER A 226 17.40 4.48 2.20
CA SER A 226 17.11 3.09 2.47
C SER A 226 18.37 2.22 2.40
N ARG A 227 18.26 1.01 2.95
CA ARG A 227 19.30 -0.05 2.81
C ARG A 227 19.63 -0.38 1.35
N TRP A 228 18.76 -0.05 0.41
CA TRP A 228 18.90 -0.28 -1.03
C TRP A 228 19.53 0.93 -1.75
N GLY A 229 19.82 2.02 -1.04
CA GLY A 229 20.54 3.20 -1.52
C GLY A 229 19.66 4.30 -2.13
N TRP A 230 18.34 4.16 -2.14
CA TRP A 230 17.47 5.24 -2.59
C TRP A 230 16.86 6.03 -1.44
N ALA A 231 16.65 7.31 -1.68
CA ALA A 231 16.06 8.24 -0.73
C ALA A 231 14.53 8.09 -0.66
N GLN A 232 13.98 8.31 0.53
CA GLN A 232 12.55 8.17 0.80
C GLN A 232 12.04 9.30 1.68
N ASN A 233 10.82 9.74 1.44
CA ASN A 233 10.11 10.67 2.31
C ASN A 233 9.55 9.94 3.55
N SER A 234 9.29 10.71 4.60
CA SER A 234 8.62 10.21 5.80
C SER A 234 7.71 11.28 6.40
N LEU A 235 6.77 10.86 7.24
CA LEU A 235 5.91 11.80 7.98
C LEU A 235 6.70 12.55 9.05
N VAL A 236 7.71 11.89 9.63
CA VAL A 236 8.57 12.44 10.67
C VAL A 236 10.02 12.21 10.28
N VAL A 237 10.79 13.27 10.25
CA VAL A 237 12.26 13.19 10.09
C VAL A 237 12.92 13.26 11.45
N VAL A 238 13.75 12.26 11.74
CA VAL A 238 14.48 12.13 13.01
C VAL A 238 15.93 12.57 12.82
N ASP A 239 16.44 13.39 13.72
CA ASP A 239 17.85 13.71 13.87
C ASP A 239 18.39 12.96 15.09
N ALA A 240 19.05 11.84 14.86
CA ALA A 240 19.58 10.99 15.93
C ALA A 240 20.72 11.65 16.72
N GLU A 241 21.53 12.49 16.08
CA GLU A 241 22.64 13.19 16.72
C GLU A 241 22.14 14.26 17.69
N ARG A 242 21.17 15.07 17.25
CA ARG A 242 20.57 16.14 18.06
C ARG A 242 19.46 15.66 18.97
N LYS A 243 19.05 14.37 18.87
CA LYS A 243 17.93 13.78 19.59
C LYS A 243 16.63 14.59 19.41
N SER A 244 16.38 15.02 18.21
CA SER A 244 15.23 15.84 17.83
C SER A 244 14.49 15.26 16.64
N TYR A 245 13.31 15.79 16.37
CA TYR A 245 12.52 15.41 15.19
C TYR A 245 11.75 16.61 14.64
N ARG A 246 11.33 16.50 13.40
CA ARG A 246 10.43 17.46 12.76
C ARG A 246 9.31 16.75 12.01
N TYR A 247 8.15 17.34 12.01
CA TYR A 247 7.04 16.92 11.14
C TYR A 247 7.26 17.49 9.74
N THR A 248 6.90 16.68 8.74
CA THR A 248 7.02 17.05 7.33
C THR A 248 5.70 17.62 6.80
N PRO A 249 5.68 18.27 5.62
CA PRO A 249 4.44 18.64 4.97
C PRO A 249 3.49 17.45 4.75
N GLU A 250 4.00 16.27 4.43
CA GLU A 250 3.21 15.04 4.26
C GLU A 250 2.52 14.60 5.56
N TYR A 251 3.15 14.82 6.73
CA TYR A 251 2.50 14.60 8.01
C TYR A 251 1.21 15.42 8.14
N TYR A 252 1.29 16.70 7.78
CA TYR A 252 0.12 17.58 7.86
C TYR A 252 -0.96 17.20 6.85
N ILE A 253 -0.58 16.75 5.64
CA ILE A 253 -1.55 16.20 4.67
C ILE A 253 -2.32 15.02 5.29
N MET A 254 -1.60 14.05 5.84
CA MET A 254 -2.23 12.91 6.51
C MET A 254 -3.11 13.35 7.67
N LYS A 255 -2.68 14.34 8.46
CA LYS A 255 -3.42 14.87 9.61
C LYS A 255 -4.76 15.50 9.21
N HIS A 256 -4.88 16.15 8.06
CA HIS A 256 -6.13 16.72 7.58
C HIS A 256 -7.27 15.69 7.47
N VAL A 257 -6.94 14.44 7.15
CA VAL A 257 -7.90 13.34 7.10
C VAL A 257 -7.89 12.56 8.41
N SER A 258 -6.74 12.02 8.83
CA SER A 258 -6.65 11.09 9.95
C SER A 258 -7.07 11.66 11.31
N HIS A 259 -7.05 12.99 11.49
CA HIS A 259 -7.46 13.63 12.73
C HIS A 259 -8.96 13.92 12.80
N TYR A 260 -9.61 14.17 11.68
CA TYR A 260 -11.00 14.64 11.64
C TYR A 260 -11.97 13.58 11.12
N VAL A 261 -11.51 12.65 10.29
CA VAL A 261 -12.34 11.56 9.77
C VAL A 261 -12.22 10.37 10.70
N GLN A 262 -13.35 9.97 11.29
CA GLN A 262 -13.41 8.89 12.28
C GLN A 262 -13.49 7.52 11.59
N PRO A 263 -12.99 6.45 12.22
CA PRO A 263 -13.29 5.10 11.77
C PRO A 263 -14.80 4.88 11.66
N GLY A 264 -15.23 4.33 10.50
CA GLY A 264 -16.66 4.16 10.20
C GLY A 264 -17.30 5.35 9.51
N ALA A 265 -16.56 6.42 9.19
CA ALA A 265 -17.07 7.52 8.39
C ALA A 265 -17.39 7.07 6.95
N PHE A 266 -18.37 7.71 6.34
CA PHE A 266 -18.68 7.54 4.92
C PHE A 266 -18.17 8.72 4.11
N LYS A 267 -17.50 8.41 3.00
CA LYS A 267 -17.15 9.42 2.01
C LYS A 267 -18.42 9.91 1.31
N LEU A 268 -18.59 11.22 1.24
CA LEU A 268 -19.70 11.84 0.53
C LEU A 268 -19.32 12.08 -0.96
N ALA A 269 -20.29 11.92 -1.83
CA ALA A 269 -20.19 12.42 -3.20
C ALA A 269 -20.22 13.96 -3.18
N ALA A 270 -19.49 14.58 -4.09
CA ALA A 270 -19.54 16.01 -4.31
C ALA A 270 -19.90 16.27 -5.79
N ASP A 271 -20.92 17.09 -6.02
CA ASP A 271 -21.34 17.50 -7.35
C ASP A 271 -20.56 18.72 -7.82
N GLY A 272 -20.50 18.94 -9.12
CA GLY A 272 -19.81 20.06 -9.75
C GLY A 272 -18.28 19.85 -9.86
N ASP A 273 -17.54 20.96 -9.91
CA ASP A 273 -16.06 20.96 -9.95
C ASP A 273 -15.49 20.70 -8.54
N ALA A 274 -15.55 19.44 -8.12
CA ALA A 274 -15.05 19.01 -6.82
C ALA A 274 -13.52 18.72 -6.83
N LYS A 275 -12.79 19.23 -7.80
CA LYS A 275 -11.34 19.06 -7.87
C LYS A 275 -10.66 19.62 -6.60
N GLY A 276 -9.83 18.82 -5.98
CA GLY A 276 -9.14 19.22 -4.76
C GLY A 276 -9.99 19.11 -3.49
N LEU A 277 -11.16 18.43 -3.53
CA LEU A 277 -12.06 18.28 -2.41
C LEU A 277 -12.28 16.81 -2.02
N LEU A 278 -12.29 16.54 -0.72
CA LEU A 278 -12.83 15.32 -0.12
C LEU A 278 -13.85 15.71 0.97
N ALA A 279 -14.96 15.00 1.02
CA ALA A 279 -15.99 15.21 2.03
C ALA A 279 -16.41 13.89 2.69
N PHE A 280 -16.69 13.93 3.99
CA PHE A 280 -17.04 12.77 4.78
C PHE A 280 -18.14 13.11 5.78
N VAL A 281 -18.96 12.11 6.11
CA VAL A 281 -19.84 12.15 7.29
C VAL A 281 -19.35 11.13 8.32
N ASN A 282 -19.05 11.59 9.52
CA ASN A 282 -18.62 10.76 10.63
C ASN A 282 -19.79 10.00 11.29
N PRO A 283 -19.54 8.96 12.08
CA PRO A 283 -20.60 8.27 12.83
C PRO A 283 -21.42 9.18 13.76
N ASP A 284 -20.81 10.24 14.28
CA ASP A 284 -21.48 11.26 15.12
C ASP A 284 -22.26 12.31 14.31
N GLN A 285 -22.42 12.09 13.00
CA GLN A 285 -23.08 12.97 12.03
C GLN A 285 -22.33 14.27 11.74
N SER A 286 -21.15 14.48 12.29
CA SER A 286 -20.31 15.62 11.88
C SER A 286 -19.85 15.46 10.42
N ILE A 287 -19.84 16.57 9.69
CA ILE A 287 -19.38 16.61 8.29
C ILE A 287 -18.00 17.22 8.23
N VAL A 288 -17.08 16.54 7.58
CA VAL A 288 -15.70 16.97 7.34
C VAL A 288 -15.50 17.26 5.87
N VAL A 289 -15.08 18.46 5.53
CA VAL A 289 -14.69 18.83 4.16
C VAL A 289 -13.23 19.23 4.17
N VAL A 290 -12.41 18.56 3.37
CA VAL A 290 -11.00 18.88 3.16
C VAL A 290 -10.83 19.38 1.74
N VAL A 291 -10.25 20.56 1.57
CA VAL A 291 -10.10 21.20 0.26
C VAL A 291 -8.73 21.86 0.11
N SER A 292 -8.15 21.72 -1.09
CA SER A 292 -6.85 22.31 -1.44
C SER A 292 -6.98 23.58 -2.28
N ASN A 293 -6.07 24.53 -2.04
CA ASN A 293 -5.71 25.55 -2.99
C ASN A 293 -4.26 25.31 -3.45
N GLU A 294 -4.11 24.75 -4.62
CA GLU A 294 -2.81 24.39 -5.21
C GLU A 294 -2.13 25.57 -5.90
N SER A 295 -2.85 26.69 -6.09
CA SER A 295 -2.34 27.88 -6.78
C SER A 295 -1.42 28.72 -5.88
N ALA A 296 -0.63 29.60 -6.51
CA ALA A 296 0.23 30.56 -5.82
C ALA A 296 -0.55 31.79 -5.28
N GLU A 297 -1.84 31.92 -5.59
CA GLU A 297 -2.68 33.05 -5.21
C GLU A 297 -3.79 32.61 -4.26
N PRO A 298 -4.30 33.51 -3.38
CA PRO A 298 -5.48 33.24 -2.60
C PRO A 298 -6.68 32.93 -3.50
N LYS A 299 -7.49 31.95 -3.14
CA LYS A 299 -8.64 31.52 -3.92
C LYS A 299 -9.90 31.47 -3.03
N VAL A 300 -11.00 32.06 -3.49
CA VAL A 300 -12.32 31.80 -2.92
C VAL A 300 -12.81 30.46 -3.46
N TYR A 301 -13.19 29.55 -2.55
CA TYR A 301 -13.64 28.20 -2.89
C TYR A 301 -15.09 28.02 -2.43
N PRO A 302 -16.10 28.29 -3.28
CA PRO A 302 -17.49 28.13 -2.89
C PRO A 302 -17.88 26.64 -2.90
N PHE A 303 -18.57 26.21 -1.85
CA PHE A 303 -19.23 24.92 -1.76
C PHE A 303 -20.47 25.00 -0.88
N SER A 304 -21.38 24.03 -0.97
CA SER A 304 -22.56 23.96 -0.12
C SER A 304 -22.62 22.66 0.66
N VAL A 305 -23.12 22.76 1.88
CA VAL A 305 -23.42 21.63 2.76
C VAL A 305 -24.85 21.80 3.23
N ASP A 306 -25.70 20.79 3.02
CA ASP A 306 -27.12 20.80 3.39
C ASP A 306 -27.88 22.06 2.90
N GLY A 307 -27.57 22.51 1.68
CA GLY A 307 -28.18 23.68 1.04
C GLY A 307 -27.65 25.04 1.52
N GLN A 308 -26.78 25.08 2.51
CA GLN A 308 -26.11 26.29 2.96
C GLN A 308 -24.79 26.48 2.20
N VAL A 309 -24.62 27.69 1.63
CA VAL A 309 -23.43 28.05 0.83
C VAL A 309 -22.36 28.66 1.73
N TYR A 310 -21.13 28.16 1.54
CA TYR A 310 -19.91 28.67 2.17
C TYR A 310 -18.95 29.10 1.06
N ALA A 311 -18.22 30.17 1.28
CA ALA A 311 -17.26 30.70 0.33
C ALA A 311 -15.96 31.13 1.03
N PRO A 312 -15.23 30.18 1.65
CA PRO A 312 -13.99 30.52 2.35
C PRO A 312 -12.93 31.01 1.37
N GLN A 313 -12.11 31.96 1.84
CA GLN A 313 -10.90 32.33 1.17
C GLN A 313 -9.76 31.42 1.63
N LEU A 314 -9.22 30.64 0.72
CA LEU A 314 -8.11 29.73 0.97
C LEU A 314 -6.78 30.44 0.68
N ALA A 315 -5.82 30.30 1.59
CA ALA A 315 -4.48 30.83 1.38
C ALA A 315 -3.80 30.12 0.17
N PRO A 316 -2.80 30.75 -0.46
CA PRO A 316 -2.00 30.10 -1.49
C PRO A 316 -1.35 28.81 -0.97
N ARG A 317 -1.25 27.78 -1.83
CA ARG A 317 -0.55 26.52 -1.54
C ARG A 317 -0.94 25.96 -0.16
N SER A 318 -2.23 25.77 0.05
CA SER A 318 -2.78 25.34 1.34
C SER A 318 -3.78 24.18 1.20
N ILE A 319 -3.89 23.40 2.28
CA ILE A 319 -4.97 22.43 2.46
C ILE A 319 -5.73 22.84 3.72
N ASN A 320 -7.05 22.78 3.66
CA ASN A 320 -7.93 23.34 4.66
C ASN A 320 -8.99 22.31 5.05
N THR A 321 -9.26 22.17 6.33
CA THR A 321 -10.33 21.32 6.85
C THR A 321 -11.42 22.16 7.46
N PHE A 322 -12.66 21.89 7.09
CA PHE A 322 -13.86 22.48 7.65
C PHE A 322 -14.66 21.38 8.35
N LEU A 323 -15.18 21.67 9.51
CA LEU A 323 -15.94 20.74 10.34
C LEU A 323 -17.27 21.36 10.74
N TRP A 324 -18.38 20.67 10.47
CA TRP A 324 -19.72 20.95 10.94
C TRP A 324 -20.16 19.90 11.96
N ARG A 325 -20.81 20.37 13.03
CA ARG A 325 -21.35 19.52 14.10
C ARG A 325 -22.81 19.83 14.31
#